data_16b26c7506b591fa29207862d8c12c33
#
_entry.id   16b26c7506b591fa29207862d8c12c33
#
_cell.length_a   1.000
_cell.length_b   1.000
_cell.length_c   1.000
_cell.angle_alpha   90.00
_cell.angle_beta   90.00
_cell.angle_gamma   90.00
#
_symmetry.space_group_name_H-M   'P 1'
#
loop_
_entity.id
_entity.type
_entity.pdbx_description
1 polymer ?
#
loop_
_entity_poly.entity_id
_entity_poly.type
_entity_poly.pdbx_seq_one_letter_code
_entity_poly.pdbx_strand_id
1 'polypeptide(L)'
;MAKVYGVIQQPLDQLVFRLSGGAGTATSWLAGVEITMLTTTGARTGRPRTLPVLGLPDGDDTIVIASNFGRRRNPSWYHNLRANPQATIVVDGLSREVVAQELSGPERERGYRRGEEIFPGFSRYVRWAPRRQIPVLRLRPPS
;
A
#
# COMPACT_ATOMS: atom_id res chain seq x y z
N MET A 1 4.03 -7.34 21.91
CA MET A 1 3.22 -7.65 20.71
C MET A 1 1.85 -7.03 20.78
N ALA A 2 1.12 -7.17 21.89
CA ALA A 2 -0.20 -6.52 22.03
C ALA A 2 -0.15 -5.00 21.92
N LYS A 3 0.94 -4.37 22.32
CA LYS A 3 1.11 -2.92 22.22
C LYS A 3 1.18 -2.42 20.78
N VAL A 4 1.61 -3.27 19.84
CA VAL A 4 1.70 -2.91 18.43
C VAL A 4 0.31 -2.81 17.81
N TYR A 5 -0.61 -3.68 18.18
CA TYR A 5 -1.98 -3.64 17.67
C TYR A 5 -2.74 -2.39 18.07
N GLY A 6 -2.59 -1.95 19.31
CA GLY A 6 -3.26 -0.73 19.78
C GLY A 6 -2.78 0.53 19.09
N VAL A 7 -1.50 0.57 18.70
CA VAL A 7 -0.93 1.72 17.99
C VAL A 7 -1.32 1.71 16.51
N ILE A 8 -1.54 0.53 15.92
CA ILE A 8 -1.77 0.38 14.50
C ILE A 8 -3.23 0.65 14.13
N GLN A 9 -4.20 0.36 15.00
CA GLN A 9 -5.62 0.52 14.69
C GLN A 9 -6.01 1.96 14.37
N GLN A 10 -5.54 2.94 15.13
CA GLN A 10 -5.86 4.34 14.89
C GLN A 10 -5.32 4.86 13.55
N PRO A 11 -4.06 4.61 13.18
CA PRO A 11 -3.57 5.00 11.86
C PRO A 11 -4.33 4.35 10.72
N LEU A 12 -4.79 3.11 10.92
CA LEU A 12 -5.57 2.41 9.92
C LEU A 12 -6.91 3.08 9.65
N ASP A 13 -7.64 3.43 10.71
CA ASP A 13 -8.91 4.12 10.57
C ASP A 13 -8.73 5.48 9.90
N GLN A 14 -7.68 6.20 10.25
CA GLN A 14 -7.37 7.48 9.63
C GLN A 14 -7.03 7.33 8.15
N LEU A 15 -6.32 6.28 7.79
CA LEU A 15 -5.98 6.01 6.40
C LEU A 15 -7.25 5.77 5.58
N VAL A 16 -8.14 4.92 6.06
CA VAL A 16 -9.41 4.63 5.39
C VAL A 16 -10.23 5.90 5.27
N PHE A 17 -10.33 6.69 6.34
CA PHE A 17 -11.07 7.94 6.34
C PHE A 17 -10.53 8.93 5.32
N ARG A 18 -9.22 9.10 5.26
CA ARG A 18 -8.58 10.01 4.30
C ARG A 18 -8.79 9.56 2.86
N LEU A 19 -8.66 8.28 2.60
CA LEU A 19 -8.81 7.73 1.26
C LEU A 19 -10.25 7.76 0.79
N SER A 20 -11.20 7.66 1.72
CA SER A 20 -12.62 7.77 1.39
C SER A 20 -13.09 9.23 1.23
N GLY A 21 -12.21 10.21 1.48
CA GLY A 21 -12.59 11.61 1.46
C GLY A 21 -13.54 11.99 2.58
N GLY A 22 -13.54 11.23 3.68
CA GLY A 22 -14.46 11.42 4.79
C GLY A 22 -15.87 10.95 4.52
N ALA A 23 -16.12 10.36 3.34
CA ALA A 23 -17.46 9.91 2.95
C ALA A 23 -17.51 8.39 3.01
N GLY A 24 -18.45 7.88 3.71
CA GLY A 24 -18.74 6.47 3.65
C GLY A 24 -18.10 5.64 4.74
N THR A 25 -18.70 4.51 4.94
CA THR A 25 -18.26 3.51 5.89
C THR A 25 -17.13 2.69 5.26
N ALA A 26 -16.24 2.19 6.09
CA ALA A 26 -15.15 1.35 5.65
C ALA A 26 -15.61 0.17 4.79
N THR A 27 -16.81 -0.36 5.05
CA THR A 27 -17.34 -1.52 4.35
C THR A 27 -17.60 -1.29 2.87
N SER A 28 -18.19 -0.16 2.50
CA SER A 28 -18.49 0.12 1.08
C SER A 28 -17.23 0.45 0.30
N TRP A 29 -16.21 0.94 0.98
CA TRP A 29 -14.93 1.34 0.39
C TRP A 29 -14.00 0.19 0.13
N LEU A 30 -14.10 -0.87 0.95
CA LEU A 30 -13.15 -1.98 0.92
C LEU A 30 -13.55 -3.10 -0.03
N ALA A 31 -14.62 -2.91 -0.82
CA ALA A 31 -14.98 -3.89 -1.84
C ALA A 31 -13.84 -4.00 -2.87
N GLY A 32 -13.14 -5.13 -2.87
CA GLY A 32 -12.01 -5.37 -3.76
C GLY A 32 -10.68 -4.82 -3.27
N VAL A 33 -10.60 -4.38 -2.02
CA VAL A 33 -9.39 -3.83 -1.41
C VAL A 33 -9.17 -4.49 -0.06
N GLU A 34 -7.91 -4.75 0.26
CA GLU A 34 -7.51 -5.28 1.57
C GLU A 34 -6.71 -4.24 2.33
N ILE A 35 -7.07 -4.01 3.59
CA ILE A 35 -6.23 -3.23 4.47
C ILE A 35 -5.07 -4.10 4.90
N THR A 36 -3.87 -3.71 4.52
CA THR A 36 -2.66 -4.51 4.67
C THR A 36 -1.69 -3.81 5.60
N MET A 37 -1.28 -4.49 6.66
CA MET A 37 -0.20 -3.99 7.50
C MET A 37 1.11 -4.44 6.88
N LEU A 38 1.86 -3.47 6.38
CA LEU A 38 3.11 -3.72 5.66
C LEU A 38 4.29 -3.43 6.58
N THR A 39 5.14 -4.43 6.79
CA THR A 39 6.39 -4.26 7.53
C THR A 39 7.56 -4.37 6.57
N THR A 40 8.33 -3.30 6.46
CA THR A 40 9.53 -3.23 5.63
C THR A 40 10.75 -3.04 6.52
N THR A 41 11.94 -3.30 5.96
CA THR A 41 13.20 -3.01 6.63
C THR A 41 13.65 -1.61 6.25
N GLY A 42 13.86 -0.75 7.24
CA GLY A 42 14.28 0.62 7.00
C GLY A 42 15.57 0.69 6.21
N ALA A 43 15.56 1.46 5.12
CA ALA A 43 16.70 1.55 4.20
C ALA A 43 17.93 2.14 4.86
N ARG A 44 17.75 3.02 5.85
CA ARG A 44 18.85 3.68 6.56
C ARG A 44 19.20 3.02 7.89
N THR A 45 18.19 2.54 8.60
CA THR A 45 18.37 2.05 9.97
C THR A 45 18.46 0.54 10.09
N GLY A 46 17.96 -0.20 9.08
CA GLY A 46 17.83 -1.64 9.15
C GLY A 46 16.76 -2.11 10.12
N ARG A 47 15.97 -1.20 10.68
CA ARG A 47 14.92 -1.53 11.66
C ARG A 47 13.59 -1.76 10.95
N PRO A 48 12.73 -2.64 11.50
CA PRO A 48 11.41 -2.87 10.92
C PRO A 48 10.53 -1.62 11.05
N ARG A 49 9.79 -1.34 9.98
CA ARG A 49 8.83 -0.25 9.91
C ARG A 49 7.50 -0.81 9.46
N THR A 50 6.47 -0.62 10.27
CA THR A 50 5.13 -1.14 9.98
C THR A 50 4.15 0.00 9.83
N LEU A 51 3.35 -0.06 8.76
CA LEU A 51 2.30 0.92 8.51
C LEU A 51 1.18 0.30 7.68
N PRO A 52 -0.04 0.86 7.75
CA PRO A 52 -1.14 0.38 6.93
C PRO A 52 -1.03 0.90 5.51
N VAL A 53 -1.29 0.01 4.55
CA VAL A 53 -1.42 0.36 3.14
C VAL A 53 -2.66 -0.32 2.60
N LEU A 54 -3.18 0.18 1.48
CA LEU A 54 -4.29 -0.47 0.81
C LEU A 54 -3.75 -1.41 -0.25
N GLY A 55 -4.13 -2.67 -0.14
CA GLY A 55 -3.71 -3.72 -1.04
C GLY A 55 -4.83 -4.12 -1.98
N LEU A 56 -4.47 -4.38 -3.23
CA LEU A 56 -5.38 -4.88 -4.24
C LEU A 56 -5.08 -6.37 -4.44
N PRO A 57 -5.99 -7.27 -4.03
CA PRO A 57 -5.74 -8.70 -4.22
C PRO A 57 -5.60 -9.05 -5.69
N ASP A 58 -4.64 -9.88 -6.01
CA ASP A 58 -4.39 -10.34 -7.38
C ASP A 58 -3.88 -11.78 -7.32
N GLY A 59 -4.80 -12.73 -7.23
CA GLY A 59 -4.47 -14.13 -6.98
C GLY A 59 -3.81 -14.27 -5.62
N ASP A 60 -2.61 -14.86 -5.60
CA ASP A 60 -1.81 -14.98 -4.37
C ASP A 60 -0.97 -13.73 -4.08
N ASP A 61 -1.01 -12.78 -4.97
CA ASP A 61 -0.24 -11.55 -4.88
C ASP A 61 -1.08 -10.40 -4.35
N THR A 62 -0.43 -9.34 -3.89
CA THR A 62 -1.07 -8.10 -3.48
C THR A 62 -0.40 -6.95 -4.21
N ILE A 63 -1.20 -6.13 -4.88
CA ILE A 63 -0.71 -4.94 -5.57
C ILE A 63 -0.82 -3.75 -4.62
N VAL A 64 0.24 -2.97 -4.49
CA VAL A 64 0.25 -1.73 -3.72
C VAL A 64 0.72 -0.58 -4.59
N ILE A 65 0.15 0.59 -4.39
CA ILE A 65 0.43 1.77 -5.18
C ILE A 65 1.02 2.84 -4.28
N ALA A 66 2.22 3.31 -4.64
CA ALA A 66 2.96 4.27 -3.82
C ALA A 66 2.53 5.71 -4.12
N SER A 67 1.25 6.00 -3.94
CA SER A 67 0.68 7.32 -4.23
C SER A 67 1.11 8.39 -3.24
N ASN A 68 1.37 8.01 -2.00
CA ASN A 68 1.77 8.92 -0.91
C ASN A 68 0.83 10.14 -0.78
N PHE A 69 -0.48 9.94 -1.02
CA PHE A 69 -1.52 10.97 -0.93
C PHE A 69 -1.24 12.18 -1.84
N GLY A 70 -0.63 11.95 -3.00
CA GLY A 70 -0.33 13.02 -3.96
C GLY A 70 0.88 13.87 -3.64
N ARG A 71 1.66 13.50 -2.64
CA ARG A 71 2.90 14.20 -2.32
C ARG A 71 3.94 14.00 -3.41
N ARG A 72 4.85 14.95 -3.52
CA ARG A 72 5.90 14.89 -4.56
C ARG A 72 6.88 13.73 -4.35
N ARG A 73 7.07 13.31 -3.12
CA ARG A 73 8.00 12.22 -2.78
C ARG A 73 7.26 10.90 -2.71
N ASN A 74 7.96 9.85 -3.07
CA ASN A 74 7.47 8.51 -2.83
C ASN A 74 7.47 8.21 -1.33
N PRO A 75 6.59 7.33 -0.84
CA PRO A 75 6.55 7.00 0.58
C PRO A 75 7.81 6.25 1.00
N SER A 76 8.15 6.35 2.29
CA SER A 76 9.34 5.70 2.84
C SER A 76 9.36 4.20 2.59
N TRP A 77 8.20 3.53 2.67
CA TRP A 77 8.13 2.09 2.47
C TRP A 77 8.54 1.68 1.05
N TYR A 78 8.33 2.54 0.06
CA TYR A 78 8.77 2.28 -1.30
C TYR A 78 10.31 2.22 -1.35
N HIS A 79 10.97 3.21 -0.76
CA HIS A 79 12.44 3.24 -0.71
C HIS A 79 12.99 2.06 0.09
N ASN A 80 12.31 1.68 1.17
CA ASN A 80 12.70 0.52 1.96
C ASN A 80 12.63 -0.76 1.13
N LEU A 81 11.57 -0.94 0.35
CA LEU A 81 11.42 -2.13 -0.51
C LEU A 81 12.42 -2.14 -1.67
N ARG A 82 12.83 -0.98 -2.16
CA ARG A 82 13.88 -0.93 -3.17
C ARG A 82 15.23 -1.36 -2.61
N ALA A 83 15.52 -0.96 -1.39
CA ALA A 83 16.76 -1.35 -0.73
C ALA A 83 16.73 -2.81 -0.28
N ASN A 84 15.57 -3.27 0.19
CA ASN A 84 15.38 -4.65 0.65
C ASN A 84 13.96 -5.09 0.26
N PRO A 85 13.82 -5.91 -0.79
CA PRO A 85 12.49 -6.28 -1.30
C PRO A 85 11.72 -7.26 -0.41
N GLN A 86 12.37 -7.84 0.60
CA GLN A 86 11.68 -8.74 1.51
C GLN A 86 10.85 -7.94 2.51
N ALA A 87 9.63 -8.40 2.74
CA ALA A 87 8.70 -7.73 3.63
C ALA A 87 7.73 -8.74 4.24
N THR A 88 6.96 -8.27 5.22
CA THR A 88 5.89 -9.06 5.82
C THR A 88 4.60 -8.27 5.70
N ILE A 89 3.52 -8.96 5.34
CA ILE A 89 2.20 -8.35 5.33
C ILE A 89 1.27 -9.11 6.28
N VAL A 90 0.35 -8.37 6.90
CA VAL A 90 -0.72 -8.94 7.71
C VAL A 90 -2.03 -8.46 7.15
N VAL A 91 -2.90 -9.41 6.78
CA VAL A 91 -4.24 -9.14 6.26
C VAL A 91 -5.20 -10.01 7.06
N ASP A 92 -6.21 -9.39 7.65
CA ASP A 92 -7.21 -10.10 8.49
C ASP A 92 -6.55 -10.99 9.56
N GLY A 93 -5.47 -10.51 10.16
CA GLY A 93 -4.76 -11.24 11.20
C GLY A 93 -3.82 -12.33 10.70
N LEU A 94 -3.77 -12.57 9.39
CA LEU A 94 -2.87 -13.58 8.82
C LEU A 94 -1.60 -12.93 8.33
N SER A 95 -0.47 -13.40 8.85
CA SER A 95 0.86 -12.89 8.50
C SER A 95 1.46 -13.74 7.37
N ARG A 96 2.03 -13.07 6.38
CA ARG A 96 2.72 -13.72 5.27
C ARG A 96 4.00 -12.99 4.92
N GLU A 97 5.03 -13.74 4.59
CA GLU A 97 6.24 -13.15 4.01
C GLU A 97 6.04 -12.94 2.53
N VAL A 98 6.53 -11.83 2.02
CA VAL A 98 6.41 -11.47 0.60
C VAL A 98 7.72 -10.91 0.08
N VAL A 99 7.84 -10.90 -1.24
CA VAL A 99 8.94 -10.24 -1.94
C VAL A 99 8.32 -9.20 -2.88
N ALA A 100 8.81 -7.97 -2.81
CA ALA A 100 8.31 -6.88 -3.63
C ALA A 100 8.95 -6.88 -5.02
N GLN A 101 8.14 -6.64 -6.02
CA GLN A 101 8.57 -6.44 -7.40
C GLN A 101 7.94 -5.17 -7.92
N GLU A 102 8.74 -4.21 -8.33
CA GLU A 102 8.22 -3.01 -8.97
C GLU A 102 7.77 -3.35 -10.38
N LEU A 103 6.51 -3.00 -10.70
CA LEU A 103 5.93 -3.27 -12.01
C LEU A 103 6.28 -2.16 -13.00
N SER A 104 6.32 -2.53 -14.26
CA SER A 104 6.58 -1.59 -15.36
C SER A 104 5.73 -1.97 -16.56
N GLY A 105 5.61 -1.04 -17.52
CA GLY A 105 4.89 -1.27 -18.76
C GLY A 105 3.43 -1.61 -18.56
N PRO A 106 2.89 -2.57 -19.36
CA PRO A 106 1.46 -2.91 -19.29
C PRO A 106 1.01 -3.43 -17.94
N GLU A 107 1.86 -4.17 -17.22
CA GLU A 107 1.51 -4.68 -15.89
C GLU A 107 1.31 -3.53 -14.89
N ARG A 108 2.20 -2.55 -14.93
CA ARG A 108 2.07 -1.35 -14.10
C ARG A 108 0.77 -0.62 -14.40
N GLU A 109 0.47 -0.43 -15.67
CA GLU A 109 -0.73 0.29 -16.10
C GLU A 109 -2.01 -0.42 -15.65
N ARG A 110 -2.04 -1.75 -15.72
CA ARG A 110 -3.19 -2.52 -15.24
C ARG A 110 -3.40 -2.36 -13.74
N GLY A 111 -2.31 -2.44 -12.96
CA GLY A 111 -2.38 -2.24 -11.52
C GLY A 111 -2.84 -0.85 -11.15
N TYR A 112 -2.30 0.14 -11.83
CA TYR A 112 -2.66 1.54 -11.61
C TYR A 112 -4.13 1.82 -11.91
N ARG A 113 -4.63 1.33 -13.04
CA ARG A 113 -6.04 1.48 -13.42
C ARG A 113 -6.97 0.84 -12.43
N ARG A 114 -6.60 -0.32 -11.92
CA ARG A 114 -7.40 -1.01 -10.92
C ARG A 114 -7.51 -0.16 -9.65
N GLY A 115 -6.44 0.51 -9.26
CA GLY A 115 -6.46 1.44 -8.14
C GLY A 115 -7.40 2.62 -8.39
N GLU A 116 -7.36 3.20 -9.59
CA GLU A 116 -8.23 4.30 -9.97
C GLU A 116 -9.71 3.90 -9.92
N GLU A 117 -10.04 2.70 -10.39
CA GLU A 117 -11.41 2.21 -10.37
C GLU A 117 -11.95 2.01 -8.96
N ILE A 118 -11.10 1.57 -8.04
CA ILE A 118 -11.50 1.27 -6.67
C ILE A 118 -11.53 2.52 -5.80
N PHE A 119 -10.62 3.47 -6.04
CA PHE A 119 -10.52 4.69 -5.23
C PHE A 119 -10.94 5.92 -6.04
N PRO A 120 -12.18 6.40 -5.90
CA PRO A 120 -12.62 7.59 -6.63
C PRO A 120 -11.77 8.84 -6.37
N GLY A 121 -11.18 8.94 -5.18
CA GLY A 121 -10.28 10.05 -4.84
C GLY A 121 -8.87 9.93 -5.38
N PHE A 122 -8.53 8.78 -5.97
CA PHE A 122 -7.18 8.49 -6.41
C PHE A 122 -6.71 9.44 -7.52
N SER A 123 -7.57 9.76 -8.45
CA SER A 123 -7.26 10.66 -9.55
C SER A 123 -6.93 12.09 -9.08
N ARG A 124 -7.43 12.52 -7.92
CA ARG A 124 -7.05 13.80 -7.33
C ARG A 124 -5.58 13.85 -6.98
N TYR A 125 -5.07 12.77 -6.40
CA TYR A 125 -3.67 12.71 -6.01
C TYR A 125 -2.75 12.75 -7.23
N VAL A 126 -3.18 12.16 -8.33
CA VAL A 126 -2.44 12.20 -9.58
C VAL A 126 -2.36 13.62 -10.13
N ARG A 127 -3.45 14.38 -10.03
CA ARG A 127 -3.46 15.78 -10.48
C ARG A 127 -2.50 16.67 -9.71
N TRP A 128 -2.31 16.36 -8.42
CA TRP A 128 -1.41 17.15 -7.56
C TRP A 128 0.06 16.78 -7.75
N ALA A 129 0.34 15.63 -8.34
CA ALA A 129 1.70 15.19 -8.63
C ALA A 129 1.82 14.71 -10.08
N PRO A 130 1.46 15.55 -11.08
CA PRO A 130 1.35 15.09 -12.46
C PRO A 130 2.68 14.70 -13.11
N ARG A 131 3.80 15.17 -12.57
CA ARG A 131 5.13 14.87 -13.11
C ARG A 131 5.77 13.65 -12.50
N ARG A 132 5.16 13.10 -11.46
CA ARG A 132 5.69 11.92 -10.78
C ARG A 132 5.04 10.67 -11.34
N GLN A 133 5.86 9.75 -11.79
CA GLN A 133 5.37 8.41 -12.11
C GLN A 133 5.22 7.64 -10.82
N ILE A 134 3.97 7.36 -10.44
CA ILE A 134 3.67 6.68 -9.18
C ILE A 134 4.04 5.20 -9.31
N PRO A 135 4.93 4.69 -8.43
CA PRO A 135 5.29 3.28 -8.49
C PRO A 135 4.12 2.36 -8.14
N VAL A 136 4.06 1.24 -8.83
CA VAL A 136 3.12 0.16 -8.57
C VAL A 136 3.96 -1.09 -8.31
N LEU A 137 3.72 -1.74 -7.17
CA LEU A 137 4.51 -2.90 -6.76
C LEU A 137 3.61 -4.09 -6.56
N ARG A 138 4.15 -5.26 -6.89
CA ARG A 138 3.54 -6.55 -6.60
C ARG A 138 4.25 -7.15 -5.40
N LEU A 139 3.48 -7.48 -4.38
CA LEU A 139 3.97 -8.22 -3.22
C LEU A 139 3.58 -9.67 -3.44
N ARG A 140 4.55 -10.53 -3.65
CA ARG A 140 4.33 -11.92 -4.03
C ARG A 140 4.92 -12.86 -2.99
N PRO A 141 4.36 -14.07 -2.82
CA PRO A 141 4.97 -15.05 -1.95
C PRO A 141 6.40 -15.37 -2.39
N PRO A 142 7.33 -15.65 -1.45
CA PRO A 142 8.67 -16.08 -1.82
C PRO A 142 8.58 -17.42 -2.56
N SER A 143 9.34 -17.55 -3.61
CA SER A 143 9.35 -18.79 -4.39
C SER A 143 10.23 -19.87 -3.76
#